data_d9f4c4b01586b5eaffa3ae53c7f6107a
#
_entry.id   d9f4c4b01586b5eaffa3ae53c7f6107a
#
_cell.length_a   1.000
_cell.length_b   1.000
_cell.length_c   1.000
_cell.angle_alpha   90.00
_cell.angle_beta   90.00
_cell.angle_gamma   90.00
#
_symmetry.space_group_name_H-M   'P 1'
#
loop_
_entity.id
_entity.type
_entity.pdbx_description
1 polymer ?
#
loop_
_entity_poly.entity_id
_entity_poly.type
_entity_poly.pdbx_seq_one_letter_code
_entity_poly.pdbx_strand_id
1 'polypeptide(L)'
;MKLWIDDLRPAPEGYIWVKSVKEAKEIIELYEYELQINPPATIEEYNKLAIEIIDIDHDAGDYAHYGGDYIKLLDWLEETNRNYPIHIHSMNVVGVQNMRAIIQRNHWWEV
;
A
#
# COMPACT_ATOMS: atom_id res chain seq x y z
N MET A 1 -4.15 5.64 9.08
CA MET A 1 -4.38 4.21 8.83
C MET A 1 -3.16 3.59 8.18
N LYS A 2 -2.81 2.37 8.55
CA LYS A 2 -1.62 1.65 8.07
C LYS A 2 -2.04 0.40 7.33
N LEU A 3 -1.49 0.18 6.14
CA LEU A 3 -1.75 -1.01 5.33
C LEU A 3 -0.60 -2.00 5.42
N TRP A 4 -0.95 -3.27 5.63
CA TRP A 4 -0.03 -4.41 5.56
C TRP A 4 -0.43 -5.29 4.39
N ILE A 5 0.44 -5.36 3.37
CA ILE A 5 0.16 -6.08 2.12
C ILE A 5 1.05 -7.30 2.05
N ASP A 6 0.45 -8.45 2.31
CA ASP A 6 1.13 -9.74 2.40
C ASP A 6 0.10 -10.86 2.28
N ASP A 7 0.44 -11.94 1.60
CA ASP A 7 -0.44 -13.08 1.40
C ASP A 7 -0.42 -14.08 2.57
N LEU A 8 0.68 -14.14 3.31
CA LEU A 8 0.91 -15.17 4.33
C LEU A 8 1.15 -14.61 5.73
N ARG A 9 1.97 -13.57 5.86
CA ARG A 9 2.34 -13.01 7.16
C ARG A 9 1.21 -12.17 7.71
N PRO A 10 0.70 -12.49 8.93
CA PRO A 10 -0.36 -11.69 9.53
C PRO A 10 0.09 -10.24 9.77
N ALA A 11 -0.86 -9.33 9.60
CA ALA A 11 -0.62 -7.92 9.86
C ALA A 11 -0.28 -7.70 11.35
N PRO A 12 0.69 -6.82 11.63
CA PRO A 12 0.92 -6.37 13.00
C PRO A 12 -0.31 -5.64 13.56
N GLU A 13 -0.38 -5.54 14.87
CA GLU A 13 -1.46 -4.78 15.52
C GLU A 13 -1.50 -3.33 15.00
N GLY A 14 -2.69 -2.84 14.74
CA GLY A 14 -2.91 -1.49 14.22
C GLY A 14 -2.83 -1.36 12.71
N TYR A 15 -2.54 -2.44 11.99
CA TYR A 15 -2.52 -2.47 10.53
C TYR A 15 -3.77 -3.14 9.97
N ILE A 16 -4.18 -2.71 8.79
CA ILE A 16 -5.21 -3.39 7.99
C ILE A 16 -4.50 -4.39 7.08
N TRP A 17 -4.86 -5.67 7.21
CA TRP A 17 -4.28 -6.74 6.40
C TRP A 17 -4.96 -6.84 5.04
N VAL A 18 -4.17 -6.68 3.99
CA VAL A 18 -4.63 -6.74 2.60
C VAL A 18 -3.82 -7.82 1.89
N LYS A 19 -4.49 -8.70 1.16
CA LYS A 19 -3.86 -9.88 0.54
C LYS A 19 -3.69 -9.80 -0.96
N SER A 20 -4.36 -8.90 -1.64
CA SER A 20 -4.26 -8.77 -3.10
C SER A 20 -4.11 -7.32 -3.54
N VAL A 21 -3.58 -7.14 -4.74
CA VAL A 21 -3.49 -5.81 -5.36
C VAL A 21 -4.87 -5.21 -5.57
N LYS A 22 -5.83 -6.01 -6.00
CA LYS A 22 -7.22 -5.57 -6.19
C LYS A 22 -7.81 -5.02 -4.89
N GLU A 23 -7.68 -5.77 -3.80
CA GLU A 23 -8.17 -5.35 -2.49
C GLU A 23 -7.47 -4.08 -2.01
N ALA A 24 -6.16 -3.98 -2.22
CA ALA A 24 -5.40 -2.79 -1.84
C ALA A 24 -5.90 -1.53 -2.55
N LYS A 25 -6.14 -1.62 -3.86
CA LYS A 25 -6.70 -0.50 -4.64
C LYS A 25 -8.04 -0.06 -4.11
N GLU A 26 -8.93 -1.03 -3.84
CA GLU A 26 -10.28 -0.76 -3.33
C GLU A 26 -10.24 -0.05 -1.96
N ILE A 27 -9.39 -0.50 -1.06
CA ILE A 27 -9.24 0.11 0.27
C ILE A 27 -8.64 1.51 0.17
N ILE A 28 -7.61 1.71 -0.64
CA ILE A 28 -7.01 3.02 -0.83
C ILE A 28 -8.04 4.01 -1.37
N GLU A 29 -8.77 3.63 -2.40
CA GLU A 29 -9.80 4.48 -3.00
C GLU A 29 -10.94 4.79 -2.01
N LEU A 30 -11.35 3.80 -1.23
CA LEU A 30 -12.40 3.98 -0.22
C LEU A 30 -11.98 5.00 0.83
N TYR A 31 -10.79 4.89 1.38
CA TYR A 31 -10.31 5.79 2.43
C TYR A 31 -10.07 7.21 1.90
N GLU A 32 -9.55 7.33 0.68
CA GLU A 32 -9.41 8.63 0.00
C GLU A 32 -10.78 9.29 -0.22
N TYR A 33 -11.75 8.50 -0.65
CA TYR A 33 -13.13 8.98 -0.86
C TYR A 33 -13.75 9.47 0.46
N GLU A 34 -13.63 8.70 1.54
CA GLU A 34 -14.13 9.08 2.86
C GLU A 34 -13.53 10.39 3.37
N LEU A 35 -12.23 10.59 3.18
CA LEU A 35 -11.58 11.86 3.54
C LEU A 35 -12.14 13.04 2.77
N GLN A 36 -12.52 12.83 1.51
CA GLN A 36 -13.02 13.87 0.62
C GLN A 36 -14.46 14.26 0.94
N ILE A 37 -15.34 13.26 1.18
CA ILE A 37 -16.78 13.52 1.38
C ILE A 37 -17.14 13.81 2.83
N ASN A 38 -16.39 13.29 3.78
CA ASN A 38 -16.59 13.48 5.21
C ASN A 38 -15.29 13.99 5.86
N PRO A 39 -14.89 15.24 5.59
CA PRO A 39 -13.64 15.76 6.14
C PRO A 39 -13.66 15.65 7.67
N PRO A 40 -12.63 15.05 8.28
CA PRO A 40 -12.58 14.90 9.72
C PRO A 40 -12.47 16.24 10.44
N ALA A 41 -13.17 16.36 11.57
CA ALA A 41 -13.15 17.57 12.38
C ALA A 41 -11.92 17.65 13.29
N THR A 42 -11.27 16.53 13.56
CA THR A 42 -10.12 16.44 14.45
C THR A 42 -8.94 15.74 13.79
N ILE A 43 -7.73 15.98 14.35
CA ILE A 43 -6.53 15.31 13.87
C ILE A 43 -6.58 13.80 14.13
N GLU A 44 -7.23 13.38 15.22
CA GLU A 44 -7.41 11.97 15.54
C GLU A 44 -8.25 11.26 14.48
N GLU A 45 -9.35 11.88 14.07
CA GLU A 45 -10.21 11.35 13.01
C GLU A 45 -9.48 11.32 11.66
N TYR A 46 -8.72 12.37 11.36
CA TYR A 46 -7.90 12.43 10.15
C TYR A 46 -6.91 11.27 10.11
N ASN A 47 -6.19 11.01 11.20
CA ASN A 47 -5.18 9.97 11.27
C ASN A 47 -5.75 8.56 11.12
N LYS A 48 -7.03 8.35 11.45
CA LYS A 48 -7.71 7.07 11.23
C LYS A 48 -8.00 6.79 9.77
N LEU A 49 -8.21 7.83 8.97
CA LEU A 49 -8.58 7.71 7.56
C LEU A 49 -7.41 7.92 6.60
N ALA A 50 -6.47 8.80 6.95
CA ALA A 50 -5.31 9.07 6.10
C ALA A 50 -4.37 7.87 6.06
N ILE A 51 -3.89 7.55 4.87
CA ILE A 51 -2.94 6.45 4.67
C ILE A 51 -1.55 6.93 5.12
N GLU A 52 -1.09 6.43 6.26
CA GLU A 52 0.19 6.80 6.85
C GLU A 52 1.35 6.03 6.23
N ILE A 53 1.12 4.76 5.90
CA ILE A 53 2.15 3.85 5.38
C ILE A 53 1.52 2.69 4.63
N ILE A 54 2.18 2.28 3.56
CA ILE A 54 1.93 1.02 2.86
C ILE A 54 3.14 0.12 3.12
N ASP A 55 2.94 -0.90 3.94
CA ASP A 55 3.97 -1.88 4.29
C ASP A 55 3.74 -3.12 3.43
N ILE A 56 4.65 -3.40 2.49
CA ILE A 56 4.37 -4.24 1.34
C ILE A 56 5.43 -5.33 1.14
N ASP A 57 4.96 -6.58 0.92
CA ASP A 57 5.76 -7.67 0.38
C ASP A 57 5.81 -7.57 -1.15
N HIS A 58 6.56 -8.47 -1.80
CA HIS A 58 6.65 -8.51 -3.26
C HIS A 58 5.73 -9.58 -3.85
N ASP A 59 5.79 -10.81 -3.34
CA ASP A 59 5.11 -11.96 -3.93
C ASP A 59 3.71 -12.13 -3.35
N ALA A 60 2.70 -12.10 -4.22
CA ALA A 60 1.30 -12.23 -3.81
C ALA A 60 0.85 -13.70 -3.70
N GLY A 61 1.68 -14.67 -4.08
CA GLY A 61 1.35 -16.08 -4.02
C GLY A 61 0.07 -16.41 -4.77
N ASP A 62 -0.85 -17.09 -4.12
CA ASP A 62 -2.14 -17.45 -4.72
C ASP A 62 -3.02 -16.23 -5.03
N TYR A 63 -2.76 -15.10 -4.38
CA TYR A 63 -3.52 -13.86 -4.61
C TYR A 63 -3.04 -13.08 -5.84
N ALA A 64 -2.01 -13.56 -6.55
CA ALA A 64 -1.57 -12.95 -7.81
C ALA A 64 -2.65 -12.98 -8.90
N HIS A 65 -3.65 -13.86 -8.78
CA HIS A 65 -4.82 -13.88 -9.66
C HIS A 65 -5.68 -12.62 -9.53
N TYR A 66 -5.52 -11.88 -8.44
CA TYR A 66 -6.32 -10.69 -8.14
C TYR A 66 -5.49 -9.41 -8.31
N GLY A 67 -4.88 -9.25 -9.47
CA GLY A 67 -4.16 -8.05 -9.84
C GLY A 67 -2.64 -8.18 -9.98
N GLY A 68 -2.09 -9.39 -9.85
CA GLY A 68 -0.65 -9.67 -9.99
C GLY A 68 0.12 -9.63 -8.68
N ASP A 69 1.44 -9.70 -8.78
CA ASP A 69 2.30 -9.48 -7.63
C ASP A 69 2.24 -8.03 -7.15
N TYR A 70 2.65 -7.79 -5.92
CA TYR A 70 2.41 -6.50 -5.25
C TYR A 70 3.12 -5.31 -5.88
N ILE A 71 4.14 -5.53 -6.71
CA ILE A 71 4.75 -4.45 -7.49
C ILE A 71 3.72 -3.76 -8.41
N LYS A 72 2.66 -4.46 -8.80
CA LYS A 72 1.58 -3.91 -9.59
C LYS A 72 0.80 -2.81 -8.84
N LEU A 73 0.79 -2.87 -7.53
CA LEU A 73 0.24 -1.76 -6.74
C LEU A 73 1.10 -0.50 -6.88
N LEU A 74 2.42 -0.63 -6.86
CA LEU A 74 3.32 0.51 -7.06
C LEU A 74 3.18 1.08 -8.47
N ASP A 75 3.04 0.23 -9.49
CA ASP A 75 2.74 0.67 -10.85
C ASP A 75 1.46 1.52 -10.89
N TRP A 76 0.42 1.06 -10.22
CA TRP A 76 -0.87 1.77 -10.15
C TRP A 76 -0.74 3.10 -9.39
N LEU A 77 -0.01 3.13 -8.29
CA LEU A 77 0.25 4.38 -7.57
C LEU A 77 0.95 5.40 -8.48
N GLU A 78 1.92 4.96 -9.25
CA GLU A 78 2.64 5.80 -10.21
C GLU A 78 1.71 6.30 -11.33
N GLU A 79 0.94 5.41 -11.93
CA GLU A 79 0.01 5.73 -13.02
C GLU A 79 -1.07 6.73 -12.59
N THR A 80 -1.46 6.67 -11.33
CA THR A 80 -2.54 7.51 -10.78
C THR A 80 -2.03 8.72 -10.00
N ASN A 81 -0.73 8.98 -10.04
CA ASN A 81 -0.10 10.11 -9.36
C ASN A 81 -0.31 10.11 -7.84
N ARG A 82 -0.40 8.94 -7.25
CA ARG A 82 -0.49 8.80 -5.79
C ARG A 82 0.90 8.73 -5.18
N ASN A 83 1.03 9.27 -3.99
CA ASN A 83 2.29 9.30 -3.26
C ASN A 83 2.03 9.01 -1.78
N TYR A 84 2.40 7.81 -1.35
CA TYR A 84 2.30 7.40 0.04
C TYR A 84 3.65 6.88 0.54
N PRO A 85 3.96 7.02 1.83
CA PRO A 85 5.16 6.39 2.39
C PRO A 85 5.11 4.87 2.22
N ILE A 86 6.21 4.28 1.77
CA ILE A 86 6.31 2.85 1.47
C ILE A 86 7.39 2.22 2.35
N HIS A 87 7.06 1.11 3.00
CA HIS A 87 8.04 0.22 3.61
C HIS A 87 7.97 -1.14 2.92
N ILE A 88 9.12 -1.68 2.52
CA ILE A 88 9.19 -2.98 1.86
C ILE A 88 9.65 -4.01 2.87
N HIS A 89 8.84 -5.05 3.11
CA HIS A 89 9.18 -6.16 4.00
C HIS A 89 9.23 -7.47 3.20
N SER A 90 10.17 -7.59 2.28
CA SER A 90 10.27 -8.76 1.40
C SER A 90 11.66 -9.40 1.47
N MET A 91 11.71 -10.72 1.33
CA MET A 91 12.94 -11.51 1.19
C MET A 91 13.36 -11.67 -0.27
N ASN A 92 12.55 -11.24 -1.22
CA ASN A 92 12.84 -11.33 -2.65
C ASN A 92 13.76 -10.19 -3.08
N VAL A 93 15.07 -10.45 -3.17
CA VAL A 93 16.09 -9.42 -3.45
C VAL A 93 15.84 -8.71 -4.79
N VAL A 94 15.53 -9.47 -5.85
CA VAL A 94 15.26 -8.90 -7.18
C VAL A 94 13.96 -8.08 -7.16
N GLY A 95 12.92 -8.62 -6.53
CA GLY A 95 11.65 -7.93 -6.38
C GLY A 95 11.80 -6.61 -5.62
N VAL A 96 12.55 -6.60 -4.52
CA VAL A 96 12.83 -5.39 -3.74
C VAL A 96 13.56 -4.34 -4.59
N GLN A 97 14.57 -4.75 -5.38
CA GLN A 97 15.28 -3.83 -6.27
C GLN A 97 14.35 -3.19 -7.30
N ASN A 98 13.45 -3.98 -7.88
CA ASN A 98 12.48 -3.49 -8.86
C ASN A 98 11.48 -2.52 -8.23
N MET A 99 11.00 -2.81 -7.02
CA MET A 99 10.12 -1.93 -6.29
C MET A 99 10.81 -0.61 -5.93
N ARG A 100 12.06 -0.67 -5.47
CA ARG A 100 12.84 0.52 -5.15
C ARG A 100 13.11 1.40 -6.36
N ALA A 101 13.27 0.82 -7.54
CA ALA A 101 13.43 1.59 -8.77
C ALA A 101 12.21 2.48 -9.03
N ILE A 102 11.00 1.97 -8.77
CA ILE A 102 9.77 2.76 -8.89
C ILE A 102 9.74 3.87 -7.85
N ILE A 103 10.04 3.52 -6.59
CA ILE A 103 10.06 4.48 -5.48
C ILE A 103 11.03 5.63 -5.77
N GLN A 104 12.25 5.30 -6.20
CA GLN A 104 13.30 6.29 -6.45
C GLN A 104 12.97 7.22 -7.62
N ARG A 105 12.48 6.69 -8.75
CA ARG A 105 12.15 7.55 -9.91
C ARG A 105 10.98 8.48 -9.66
N ASN A 106 10.09 8.13 -8.71
CA ASN A 106 8.96 8.97 -8.31
C ASN A 106 9.27 9.88 -7.12
N HIS A 107 10.46 9.76 -6.55
CA HIS A 107 10.85 10.49 -5.34
C HIS A 107 9.90 10.23 -4.15
N TRP A 108 9.36 9.04 -4.06
CA TRP A 108 8.54 8.64 -2.92
C TRP A 108 9.40 8.39 -1.68
N TRP A 109 8.79 8.53 -0.53
CA TRP A 109 9.45 8.27 0.73
C TRP A 109 9.44 6.77 1.03
N GLU A 110 10.64 6.17 1.03
CA GLU A 110 10.82 4.81 1.52
C GLU A 110 11.17 4.87 3.01
N VAL A 111 10.36 4.21 3.82
CA VAL A 111 10.49 4.23 5.29
C VAL A 111 11.32 3.06 5.79
#